data_64004d2e2bd198937ac3c50cb42790f2
#
_entry.id   64004d2e2bd198937ac3c50cb42790f2
#
_cell.length_a   1.000
_cell.length_b   1.000
_cell.length_c   1.000
_cell.angle_alpha   90.00
_cell.angle_beta   90.00
_cell.angle_gamma   90.00
#
_symmetry.space_group_name_H-M   'P 1'
#
loop_
_entity.id
_entity.type
_entity.pdbx_description
1 polymer ?
#
loop_
_entity_poly.entity_id
_entity_poly.type
_entity_poly.pdbx_seq_one_letter_code
_entity_poly.pdbx_strand_id
1 'polypeptide(L)'
;HTVFNVPTRIARLRSRDFDMTSAIWPQSSSPGNEQREFWHSSSADNPGSRNLMGLRDPAIDQLVEGLIRSGSREELITHARALDRALLWGHYVVPNYYVDTWRVAYWKRFGRPPVTPLYDYGLMTWWEETPLNPPKNAPAPEAKQEAQ
;
A
#
# COMPACT_ATOMS: atom_id res chain seq x y z
N HIS A 1 -14.78 24.27 1.35
CA HIS A 1 -14.31 22.98 1.90
C HIS A 1 -15.43 22.37 2.74
N THR A 2 -16.09 21.35 2.21
CA THR A 2 -17.06 20.59 3.00
C THR A 2 -16.32 19.43 3.66
N VAL A 3 -16.31 19.40 5.00
CA VAL A 3 -15.72 18.29 5.76
C VAL A 3 -16.80 17.23 5.94
N PHE A 4 -16.59 16.07 5.40
CA PHE A 4 -17.49 14.92 5.55
C PHE A 4 -16.98 14.00 6.68
N ASN A 5 -17.91 13.38 7.39
CA ASN A 5 -17.56 12.24 8.25
C ASN A 5 -17.15 11.03 7.40
N VAL A 6 -16.50 10.06 8.02
CA VAL A 6 -15.95 8.87 7.32
C VAL A 6 -17.01 8.08 6.55
N PRO A 7 -18.22 7.77 7.11
CA PRO A 7 -19.26 7.08 6.37
C PRO A 7 -19.73 7.80 5.12
N THR A 8 -19.95 9.11 5.20
CA THR A 8 -20.36 9.93 4.06
C THR A 8 -19.29 9.97 2.98
N ARG A 9 -18.00 10.09 3.37
CA ARG A 9 -16.89 10.02 2.43
C ARG A 9 -16.86 8.68 1.71
N ILE A 10 -17.01 7.57 2.43
CA ILE A 10 -17.03 6.23 1.82
C ILE A 10 -18.22 6.06 0.86
N ALA A 11 -19.41 6.52 1.24
CA ALA A 11 -20.58 6.47 0.38
C ALA A 11 -20.36 7.22 -0.93
N ARG A 12 -19.83 8.44 -0.88
CA ARG A 12 -19.50 9.25 -2.06
C ARG A 12 -18.40 8.63 -2.92
N LEU A 13 -17.38 8.04 -2.33
CA LEU A 13 -16.35 7.30 -3.07
C LEU A 13 -16.95 6.12 -3.83
N ARG A 14 -17.87 5.38 -3.20
CA ARG A 14 -18.53 4.23 -3.84
C ARG A 14 -19.48 4.63 -4.97
N SER A 15 -20.16 5.76 -4.83
CA SER A 15 -21.05 6.32 -5.86
C SER A 15 -20.31 7.18 -6.89
N ARG A 16 -19.01 7.41 -6.72
CA ARG A 16 -18.20 8.35 -7.53
C ARG A 16 -18.75 9.77 -7.57
N ASP A 17 -19.42 10.19 -6.50
CA ASP A 17 -19.95 11.54 -6.32
C ASP A 17 -18.86 12.46 -5.75
N PHE A 18 -17.85 12.76 -6.56
CA PHE A 18 -16.74 13.66 -6.23
C PHE A 18 -16.02 14.15 -7.50
N ASP A 19 -15.48 15.36 -7.46
CA ASP A 19 -14.63 15.90 -8.52
C ASP A 19 -13.18 15.48 -8.33
N MET A 20 -12.69 15.45 -7.08
CA MET A 20 -11.33 15.06 -6.72
C MET A 20 -11.32 14.41 -5.33
N THR A 21 -10.50 13.40 -5.17
CA THR A 21 -10.28 12.74 -3.88
C THR A 21 -8.83 12.32 -3.72
N SER A 22 -8.38 12.14 -2.47
CA SER A 22 -7.10 11.53 -2.19
C SER A 22 -7.28 10.04 -1.94
N ALA A 23 -6.40 9.24 -2.52
CA ALA A 23 -6.38 7.80 -2.37
C ALA A 23 -4.97 7.26 -2.25
N ILE A 24 -4.85 6.05 -1.72
CA ILE A 24 -3.60 5.30 -1.65
C ILE A 24 -3.82 3.99 -2.40
N TRP A 25 -2.97 3.72 -3.38
CA TRP A 25 -2.89 2.44 -4.07
C TRP A 25 -1.65 1.71 -3.57
N PRO A 26 -1.82 0.71 -2.68
CA PRO A 26 -0.69 -0.11 -2.27
C PRO A 26 -0.23 -0.93 -3.47
N GLN A 27 1.08 -0.90 -3.72
CA GLN A 27 1.72 -1.62 -4.80
C GLN A 27 2.83 -2.50 -4.23
N SER A 28 3.01 -3.66 -4.85
CA SER A 28 4.18 -4.50 -4.63
C SER A 28 5.23 -4.27 -5.71
N SER A 29 6.43 -4.80 -5.53
CA SER A 29 7.46 -4.82 -6.58
C SER A 29 7.14 -5.79 -7.73
N SER A 30 6.05 -6.54 -7.62
CA SER A 30 5.55 -7.49 -8.62
C SER A 30 4.05 -7.28 -8.81
N PRO A 31 3.63 -6.21 -9.51
CA PRO A 31 2.23 -5.93 -9.77
C PRO A 31 1.61 -7.06 -10.61
N GLY A 32 0.34 -7.36 -10.34
CA GLY A 32 -0.36 -8.48 -10.97
C GLY A 32 -1.87 -8.24 -11.09
N ASN A 33 -2.67 -9.23 -10.68
CA ASN A 33 -4.13 -9.24 -10.85
C ASN A 33 -4.86 -8.06 -10.18
N GLU A 34 -4.28 -7.46 -9.13
CA GLU A 34 -4.84 -6.28 -8.47
C GLU A 34 -4.96 -5.07 -9.41
N GLN A 35 -4.20 -5.04 -10.49
CA GLN A 35 -4.28 -3.95 -11.48
C GLN A 35 -5.63 -3.92 -12.19
N ARG A 36 -6.33 -5.05 -12.31
CA ARG A 36 -7.71 -5.07 -12.84
C ARG A 36 -8.67 -4.31 -11.93
N GLU A 37 -8.54 -4.49 -10.62
CA GLU A 37 -9.35 -3.77 -9.64
C GLU A 37 -9.14 -2.25 -9.69
N PHE A 38 -7.92 -1.82 -10.04
CA PHE A 38 -7.56 -0.41 -10.02
C PHE A 38 -7.92 0.31 -11.33
N TRP A 39 -7.68 -0.34 -12.47
CA TRP A 39 -7.61 0.37 -13.75
C TRP A 39 -8.45 -0.22 -14.87
N HIS A 40 -8.87 -1.49 -14.78
CA HIS A 40 -9.56 -2.16 -15.88
C HIS A 40 -11.05 -1.77 -15.94
N SER A 41 -11.59 -1.65 -17.16
CA SER A 41 -12.99 -1.29 -17.44
C SER A 41 -14.00 -2.22 -16.75
N SER A 42 -13.67 -3.50 -16.57
CA SER A 42 -14.57 -4.47 -15.90
C SER A 42 -14.87 -4.13 -14.44
N SER A 43 -14.00 -3.36 -13.80
CA SER A 43 -14.19 -2.91 -12.40
C SER A 43 -14.91 -1.55 -12.31
N ALA A 44 -15.11 -0.88 -13.45
CA ALA A 44 -15.64 0.48 -13.51
C ALA A 44 -17.07 0.60 -12.98
N ASP A 45 -17.92 -0.39 -13.19
CA ASP A 45 -19.33 -0.37 -12.75
C ASP A 45 -19.56 -1.04 -11.41
N ASN A 46 -18.51 -1.63 -10.82
CA ASN A 46 -18.63 -2.32 -9.54
C ASN A 46 -18.57 -1.30 -8.38
N PRO A 47 -19.68 -1.06 -7.66
CA PRO A 47 -19.68 -0.18 -6.50
C PRO A 47 -18.73 -0.69 -5.42
N GLY A 48 -17.77 0.15 -5.04
CA GLY A 48 -16.76 -0.20 -4.05
C GLY A 48 -15.51 -0.85 -4.63
N SER A 49 -15.39 -0.99 -5.96
CA SER A 49 -14.13 -1.32 -6.61
C SER A 49 -13.09 -0.23 -6.33
N ARG A 50 -11.82 -0.57 -6.54
CA ARG A 50 -10.70 0.38 -6.38
C ARG A 50 -10.45 1.21 -7.64
N ASN A 51 -11.20 1.00 -8.71
CA ASN A 51 -11.30 1.87 -9.87
C ASN A 51 -12.15 3.09 -9.49
N LEU A 52 -11.57 3.99 -8.70
CA LEU A 52 -12.27 5.13 -8.11
C LEU A 52 -12.78 6.12 -9.16
N MET A 53 -12.05 6.25 -10.27
CA MET A 53 -12.41 7.16 -11.36
C MET A 53 -13.52 6.59 -12.26
N GLY A 54 -13.83 5.30 -12.16
CA GLY A 54 -14.69 4.62 -13.13
C GLY A 54 -14.06 4.56 -14.51
N LEU A 55 -12.74 4.39 -14.55
CA LEU A 55 -11.95 4.38 -15.77
C LEU A 55 -12.43 3.30 -16.74
N ARG A 56 -12.62 3.67 -17.99
CA ARG A 56 -12.99 2.80 -19.12
C ARG A 56 -12.19 3.22 -20.35
N ASP A 57 -11.05 2.57 -20.52
CA ASP A 57 -10.17 2.81 -21.65
C ASP A 57 -9.63 1.47 -22.18
N PRO A 58 -10.01 1.07 -23.40
CA PRO A 58 -9.55 -0.18 -23.98
C PRO A 58 -8.03 -0.30 -24.13
N ALA A 59 -7.33 0.82 -24.28
CA ALA A 59 -5.86 0.80 -24.33
C ALA A 59 -5.26 0.49 -22.97
N ILE A 60 -5.82 1.04 -21.89
CA ILE A 60 -5.42 0.71 -20.52
C ILE A 60 -5.77 -0.73 -20.18
N ASP A 61 -6.94 -1.22 -20.61
CA ASP A 61 -7.32 -2.63 -20.42
C ASP A 61 -6.29 -3.58 -21.05
N GLN A 62 -5.84 -3.28 -22.28
CA GLN A 62 -4.80 -4.08 -22.94
C GLN A 62 -3.46 -4.04 -22.20
N LEU A 63 -3.07 -2.88 -21.66
CA LEU A 63 -1.83 -2.74 -20.89
C LEU A 63 -1.91 -3.51 -19.56
N VAL A 64 -3.04 -3.47 -18.88
CA VAL A 64 -3.30 -4.25 -17.66
C VAL A 64 -3.22 -5.75 -17.94
N GLU A 65 -3.87 -6.22 -19.01
CA GLU A 65 -3.82 -7.64 -19.38
C GLU A 65 -2.42 -8.07 -19.83
N GLY A 66 -1.70 -7.21 -20.56
CA GLY A 66 -0.31 -7.44 -20.93
C GLY A 66 0.60 -7.57 -19.71
N LEU A 67 0.43 -6.68 -18.73
CA LEU A 67 1.16 -6.71 -17.48
C LEU A 67 0.93 -8.03 -16.72
N ILE A 68 -0.32 -8.46 -16.58
CA ILE A 68 -0.70 -9.68 -15.86
C ILE A 68 -0.15 -10.94 -16.55
N ARG A 69 -0.11 -10.94 -17.88
CA ARG A 69 0.38 -12.08 -18.69
C ARG A 69 1.90 -12.09 -18.89
N SER A 70 2.62 -11.09 -18.36
CA SER A 70 4.07 -11.03 -18.54
C SER A 70 4.77 -12.29 -18.05
N GLY A 71 5.51 -12.93 -18.91
CA GLY A 71 6.25 -14.18 -18.64
C GLY A 71 7.66 -13.93 -18.07
N SER A 72 8.12 -12.70 -18.12
CA SER A 72 9.45 -12.30 -17.64
C SER A 72 9.43 -11.00 -16.85
N ARG A 73 10.47 -10.77 -16.04
CA ARG A 73 10.64 -9.52 -15.30
C ARG A 73 10.79 -8.32 -16.23
N GLU A 74 11.43 -8.49 -17.36
CA GLU A 74 11.65 -7.44 -18.34
C GLU A 74 10.34 -7.01 -19.01
N GLU A 75 9.52 -7.97 -19.41
CA GLU A 75 8.17 -7.71 -19.93
C GLU A 75 7.29 -7.01 -18.91
N LEU A 76 7.31 -7.48 -17.66
CA LEU A 76 6.56 -6.87 -16.56
C LEU A 76 6.93 -5.40 -16.37
N ILE A 77 8.22 -5.08 -16.34
CA ILE A 77 8.71 -3.71 -16.23
C ILE A 77 8.26 -2.88 -17.43
N THR A 78 8.30 -3.43 -18.62
CA THR A 78 7.90 -2.73 -19.86
C THR A 78 6.41 -2.38 -19.83
N HIS A 79 5.54 -3.35 -19.51
CA HIS A 79 4.11 -3.12 -19.39
C HIS A 79 3.77 -2.16 -18.24
N ALA A 80 4.43 -2.29 -17.09
CA ALA A 80 4.21 -1.40 -15.96
C ALA A 80 4.58 0.06 -16.29
N ARG A 81 5.67 0.29 -16.98
CA ARG A 81 6.08 1.63 -17.45
C ARG A 81 5.13 2.19 -18.49
N ALA A 82 4.61 1.36 -19.39
CA ALA A 82 3.64 1.79 -20.38
C ALA A 82 2.30 2.16 -19.72
N LEU A 83 1.83 1.35 -18.78
CA LEU A 83 0.63 1.62 -17.99
C LEU A 83 0.77 2.91 -17.17
N ASP A 84 1.88 3.09 -16.48
CA ASP A 84 2.17 4.30 -15.71
C ASP A 84 2.08 5.56 -16.59
N ARG A 85 2.73 5.54 -17.76
CA ARG A 85 2.65 6.66 -18.70
C ARG A 85 1.22 6.92 -19.20
N ALA A 86 0.48 5.87 -19.53
CA ALA A 86 -0.90 6.02 -20.01
C ALA A 86 -1.79 6.65 -18.93
N LEU A 87 -1.67 6.22 -17.69
CA LEU A 87 -2.41 6.78 -16.56
C LEU A 87 -2.05 8.24 -16.27
N LEU A 88 -0.77 8.59 -16.34
CA LEU A 88 -0.31 9.97 -16.12
C LEU A 88 -0.77 10.90 -17.25
N TRP A 89 -0.63 10.49 -18.51
CA TRP A 89 -1.04 11.29 -19.65
C TRP A 89 -2.56 11.39 -19.81
N GLY A 90 -3.29 10.40 -19.32
CA GLY A 90 -4.76 10.47 -19.24
C GLY A 90 -5.27 11.39 -18.12
N HIS A 91 -4.39 11.93 -17.30
CA HIS A 91 -4.70 12.82 -16.17
C HIS A 91 -5.68 12.20 -15.14
N TYR A 92 -5.73 10.88 -15.04
CA TYR A 92 -6.58 10.17 -14.09
C TYR A 92 -6.06 10.28 -12.65
N VAL A 93 -4.76 10.46 -12.51
CA VAL A 93 -4.07 10.51 -11.22
C VAL A 93 -3.08 11.66 -11.21
N VAL A 94 -3.06 12.41 -10.12
CA VAL A 94 -2.00 13.37 -9.82
C VAL A 94 -1.10 12.75 -8.75
N PRO A 95 0.09 12.24 -9.10
CA PRO A 95 1.02 11.67 -8.13
C PRO A 95 1.43 12.74 -7.13
N ASN A 96 1.33 12.41 -5.84
CA ASN A 96 1.68 13.34 -4.78
C ASN A 96 3.01 12.94 -4.14
N TYR A 97 3.03 11.85 -3.37
CA TYR A 97 4.24 11.30 -2.78
C TYR A 97 4.05 9.81 -2.48
N TYR A 98 5.13 9.11 -2.31
CA TYR A 98 5.14 7.76 -1.77
C TYR A 98 5.93 7.74 -0.46
N VAL A 99 5.68 6.73 0.34
CA VAL A 99 6.40 6.50 1.60
C VAL A 99 7.19 5.20 1.44
N ASP A 100 8.50 5.31 1.52
CA ASP A 100 9.46 4.20 1.41
C ASP A 100 9.92 3.67 2.77
N THR A 101 9.40 4.25 3.85
CA THR A 101 9.80 3.93 5.21
C THR A 101 8.61 3.58 6.08
N TRP A 102 8.77 2.59 6.92
CA TRP A 102 7.81 2.25 7.95
C TRP A 102 8.07 3.06 9.21
N ARG A 103 7.10 3.84 9.64
CA ARG A 103 7.14 4.58 10.91
C ARG A 103 6.46 3.74 11.97
N VAL A 104 7.22 3.10 12.84
CA VAL A 104 6.72 2.20 13.87
C VAL A 104 7.05 2.75 15.23
N ALA A 105 6.03 2.92 16.09
CA ALA A 105 6.21 3.19 17.51
C ALA A 105 5.97 1.90 18.30
N TYR A 106 6.90 1.53 19.15
CA TYR A 106 6.79 0.32 19.94
C TYR A 106 7.48 0.47 21.31
N TRP A 107 7.08 -0.38 22.23
CA TRP A 107 7.70 -0.41 23.55
C TRP A 107 9.07 -1.07 23.49
N LYS A 108 10.07 -0.51 24.18
CA LYS A 108 11.46 -1.02 24.20
C LYS A 108 11.61 -2.47 24.72
N ARG A 109 10.53 -3.10 25.15
CA ARG A 109 10.50 -4.49 25.57
C ARG A 109 10.54 -5.53 24.45
N PHE A 110 10.47 -5.10 23.20
CA PHE A 110 10.52 -5.99 22.05
C PHE A 110 11.91 -6.02 21.45
N GLY A 111 12.49 -7.21 21.36
CA GLY A 111 13.67 -7.49 20.57
C GLY A 111 13.29 -7.73 19.11
N ARG A 112 14.21 -7.46 18.21
CA ARG A 112 14.05 -7.65 16.78
C ARG A 112 15.32 -8.20 16.14
N PRO A 113 15.24 -8.96 15.03
CA PRO A 113 16.40 -9.41 14.30
C PRO A 113 17.28 -8.24 13.84
N PRO A 114 18.59 -8.41 13.76
CA PRO A 114 19.51 -7.39 13.23
C PRO A 114 19.29 -7.15 11.74
N VAL A 115 18.75 -8.13 11.00
CA VAL A 115 18.39 -8.03 9.59
C VAL A 115 16.89 -7.85 9.48
N THR A 116 16.48 -6.73 8.90
CA THR A 116 15.07 -6.43 8.62
C THR A 116 14.70 -6.97 7.24
N PRO A 117 13.51 -7.55 7.05
CA PRO A 117 13.02 -7.92 5.73
C PRO A 117 12.99 -6.72 4.77
N LEU A 118 13.25 -6.97 3.48
CA LEU A 118 13.37 -5.89 2.49
C LEU A 118 12.04 -5.15 2.23
N TYR A 119 10.91 -5.87 2.31
CA TYR A 119 9.59 -5.34 1.95
C TYR A 119 8.58 -5.30 3.09
N ASP A 120 9.04 -5.57 4.31
CA ASP A 120 8.22 -5.58 5.51
C ASP A 120 9.05 -5.12 6.71
N TYR A 121 8.42 -4.61 7.74
CA TYR A 121 9.09 -4.29 9.01
C TYR A 121 9.31 -5.51 9.91
N GLY A 122 8.86 -6.69 9.50
CA GLY A 122 9.15 -7.97 10.13
C GLY A 122 8.51 -8.17 11.50
N LEU A 123 7.34 -7.57 11.75
CA LEU A 123 6.69 -7.65 13.08
C LEU A 123 6.52 -9.08 13.60
N MET A 124 6.26 -10.03 12.69
CA MET A 124 6.10 -11.45 13.05
C MET A 124 7.38 -12.14 13.49
N THR A 125 8.53 -11.48 13.34
CA THR A 125 9.84 -11.98 13.77
C THR A 125 10.33 -11.36 15.08
N TRP A 126 9.53 -10.46 15.65
CA TRP A 126 9.86 -9.80 16.90
C TRP A 126 9.53 -10.71 18.09
N TRP A 127 10.26 -10.57 19.18
CA TRP A 127 10.03 -11.31 20.43
C TRP A 127 9.96 -10.35 21.60
N GLU A 128 9.38 -10.79 22.68
CA GLU A 128 9.37 -10.03 23.94
C GLU A 128 10.65 -10.30 24.72
N GLU A 129 11.40 -9.25 25.04
CA GLU A 129 12.59 -9.35 25.89
C GLU A 129 12.25 -9.31 27.39
N THR A 130 11.14 -8.68 27.73
CA THR A 130 10.69 -8.54 29.12
C THR A 130 9.31 -9.16 29.27
N PRO A 131 9.09 -10.11 30.19
CA PRO A 131 7.79 -10.71 30.44
C PRO A 131 6.73 -9.65 30.71
N LEU A 132 5.53 -9.81 30.16
CA LEU A 132 4.38 -8.93 30.39
C LEU A 132 4.03 -8.75 31.87
N ASN A 133 4.26 -9.79 32.68
CA ASN A 133 4.11 -9.80 34.13
C ASN A 133 5.38 -10.33 34.76
N PRO A 134 6.44 -9.53 34.93
CA PRO A 134 7.59 -9.96 35.68
C PRO A 134 7.14 -10.30 37.11
N PRO A 135 7.70 -11.38 37.74
CA PRO A 135 7.38 -11.69 39.11
C PRO A 135 7.65 -10.45 39.98
N LYS A 136 6.76 -10.20 40.94
CA LYS A 136 6.78 -8.97 41.78
C LYS A 136 8.15 -8.69 42.45
N ASN A 137 9.03 -9.66 42.46
CA ASN A 137 10.38 -9.59 43.07
C ASN A 137 11.51 -9.69 42.03
N ALA A 138 11.22 -9.50 40.73
CA ALA A 138 12.29 -9.46 39.72
C ALA A 138 13.17 -8.23 39.94
N PRO A 139 14.51 -8.37 40.01
CA PRO A 139 15.38 -7.19 40.04
C PRO A 139 15.15 -6.32 38.80
N ALA A 140 15.23 -5.01 39.00
CA ALA A 140 15.09 -4.06 37.87
C ALA A 140 16.12 -4.41 36.80
N PRO A 141 15.72 -4.40 35.49
CA PRO A 141 16.67 -4.67 34.42
C PRO A 141 17.82 -3.67 34.49
N GLU A 142 19.04 -4.19 34.58
CA GLU A 142 20.25 -3.36 34.54
C GLU A 142 20.23 -2.53 33.24
N ALA A 143 20.34 -1.23 33.37
CA ALA A 143 20.45 -0.33 32.22
C ALA A 143 21.72 -0.71 31.46
N LYS A 144 21.55 -1.33 30.29
CA LYS A 144 22.67 -1.54 29.36
C LYS A 144 23.25 -0.16 29.03
N GLN A 145 24.43 0.13 29.52
CA GLN A 145 25.19 1.32 29.12
C GLN A 145 25.44 1.20 27.63
N GLU A 146 24.87 2.12 26.87
CA GLU A 146 25.20 2.29 25.46
C GLU A 146 26.70 2.62 25.37
N ALA A 147 27.49 1.71 24.86
CA ALA A 147 28.85 2.00 24.47
C ALA A 147 28.80 3.00 23.30
N GLN A 148 29.43 4.15 23.52
CA GLN A 148 29.62 5.23 22.55
C GLN A 148 30.43 4.76 21.32
#